data_0c4c1b245109e3743892e3683c33a8bf
#
_entry.id   0c4c1b245109e3743892e3683c33a8bf
#
_cell.length_a   1.000
_cell.length_b   1.000
_cell.length_c   1.000
_cell.angle_alpha   90.00
_cell.angle_beta   90.00
_cell.angle_gamma   90.00
#
_symmetry.space_group_name_H-M   'P 1'
#
loop_
_entity.id
_entity.type
_entity.pdbx_description
1 polymer ?
#
loop_
_entity_poly.entity_id
_entity_poly.type
_entity_poly.pdbx_seq_one_letter_code
_entity_poly.pdbx_strand_id
1 'polypeptide(L)'
;DYGQNESIAVFGHDPRLYQTTVKEFIKDDKGNVKQVVIVSLESKQVEGRMQMVPVKGSEKTLDADIVLIAAGFVGCEDYVAKAFDVKLTPRGNVADENYQTNQKQLYVAGDMRRGQSLVVWAIREGREVARAVDEDLMGYSNL
;
A
#
# COMPACT_ATOMS: atom_id res chain seq x y z
N ASP A 1 16.24 -17.03 0.02
CA ASP A 1 14.93 -16.35 0.01
C ASP A 1 13.83 -17.35 -0.32
N TYR A 2 12.69 -17.21 0.33
CA TYR A 2 11.56 -18.11 0.14
C TYR A 2 11.06 -18.09 -1.32
N GLY A 3 10.96 -19.26 -1.94
CA GLY A 3 10.52 -19.42 -3.33
C GLY A 3 11.54 -19.04 -4.42
N GLN A 4 12.65 -18.39 -4.08
CA GLN A 4 13.64 -17.98 -5.07
C GLN A 4 14.35 -19.17 -5.72
N ASN A 5 14.83 -20.11 -4.92
CA ASN A 5 15.49 -21.31 -5.43
C ASN A 5 14.56 -22.16 -6.30
N GLU A 6 13.30 -22.25 -5.91
CA GLU A 6 12.27 -22.91 -6.71
C GLU A 6 12.03 -22.21 -8.05
N SER A 7 11.91 -20.88 -8.04
CA SER A 7 11.77 -20.08 -9.26
C SER A 7 12.98 -20.25 -10.20
N ILE A 8 14.20 -20.23 -9.66
CA ILE A 8 15.41 -20.47 -10.43
C ILE A 8 15.43 -21.89 -11.02
N ALA A 9 15.01 -22.90 -10.24
CA ALA A 9 14.95 -24.28 -10.73
C ALA A 9 13.94 -24.45 -11.88
N VAL A 10 12.82 -23.72 -11.85
CA VAL A 10 11.77 -23.78 -12.87
C VAL A 10 12.14 -22.96 -14.12
N PHE A 11 12.64 -21.74 -13.95
CA PHE A 11 12.89 -20.79 -15.05
C PHE A 11 14.34 -20.74 -15.52
N GLY A 12 15.27 -21.40 -14.83
CA GLY A 12 16.70 -21.39 -15.15
C GLY A 12 17.44 -20.11 -14.70
N HIS A 13 16.72 -19.12 -14.19
CA HIS A 13 17.27 -17.85 -13.68
C HIS A 13 16.31 -17.21 -12.68
N ASP A 14 16.77 -16.20 -11.94
CA ASP A 14 15.91 -15.38 -11.10
C ASP A 14 15.03 -14.48 -11.99
N PRO A 15 13.69 -14.63 -11.99
CA PRO A 15 12.80 -13.83 -12.82
C PRO A 15 12.59 -12.39 -12.32
N ARG A 16 13.11 -12.05 -11.14
CA ARG A 16 12.90 -10.71 -10.54
C ARG A 16 13.79 -9.67 -11.19
N LEU A 17 13.23 -8.52 -11.48
CA LEU A 17 13.94 -7.32 -11.93
C LEU A 17 13.89 -6.26 -10.82
N TYR A 18 15.06 -5.85 -10.35
CA TYR A 18 15.21 -4.83 -9.31
C TYR A 18 15.46 -3.45 -9.91
N GLN A 19 15.24 -2.41 -9.11
CA GLN A 19 15.43 -1.02 -9.53
C GLN A 19 14.78 -0.72 -10.88
N THR A 20 13.55 -1.18 -11.03
CA THR A 20 12.79 -1.10 -12.28
C THR A 20 11.36 -0.68 -11.99
N THR A 21 10.78 0.12 -12.87
CA THR A 21 9.36 0.46 -12.83
C THR A 21 8.74 0.32 -14.20
N VAL A 22 7.42 0.17 -14.22
CA VAL A 22 6.65 0.19 -15.48
C VAL A 22 6.47 1.64 -15.91
N LYS A 23 6.77 1.93 -17.17
CA LYS A 23 6.56 3.23 -17.79
C LYS A 23 5.26 3.29 -18.57
N GLU A 24 4.93 2.22 -19.30
CA GLU A 24 3.80 2.21 -20.22
C GLU A 24 3.31 0.77 -20.47
N PHE A 25 2.02 0.62 -20.74
CA PHE A 25 1.40 -0.61 -21.26
C PHE A 25 1.02 -0.44 -22.73
N ILE A 26 1.51 -1.34 -23.57
CA ILE A 26 1.17 -1.38 -24.99
C ILE A 26 0.03 -2.38 -25.17
N LYS A 27 -1.04 -1.96 -25.84
CA LYS A 27 -2.24 -2.77 -26.09
C LYS A 27 -2.23 -3.32 -27.52
N ASP A 28 -2.91 -4.44 -27.70
CA ASP A 28 -3.29 -4.94 -29.02
C ASP A 28 -4.51 -4.19 -29.59
N ASP A 29 -4.92 -4.54 -30.80
CA ASP A 29 -6.08 -3.93 -31.48
C ASP A 29 -7.42 -4.20 -30.77
N LYS A 30 -7.45 -5.18 -29.85
CA LYS A 30 -8.63 -5.55 -29.06
C LYS A 30 -8.63 -4.88 -27.67
N GLY A 31 -7.59 -4.11 -27.34
CA GLY A 31 -7.44 -3.42 -26.05
C GLY A 31 -6.83 -4.27 -24.93
N ASN A 32 -6.38 -5.51 -25.22
CA ASN A 32 -5.66 -6.32 -24.24
C ASN A 32 -4.21 -5.88 -24.13
N VAL A 33 -3.57 -6.12 -22.98
CA VAL A 33 -2.13 -5.90 -22.85
C VAL A 33 -1.39 -6.85 -23.78
N LYS A 34 -0.40 -6.32 -24.50
CA LYS A 34 0.47 -7.05 -25.39
C LYS A 34 1.93 -6.96 -24.98
N GLN A 35 2.33 -5.79 -24.48
CA GLN A 35 3.70 -5.53 -24.04
C GLN A 35 3.69 -4.54 -22.88
N VAL A 36 4.78 -4.55 -22.11
CA VAL A 36 5.05 -3.58 -21.06
C VAL A 36 6.41 -2.92 -21.33
N VAL A 37 6.45 -1.60 -21.26
CA VAL A 37 7.69 -0.84 -21.30
C VAL A 37 8.14 -0.62 -19.86
N ILE A 38 9.31 -1.12 -19.53
CA ILE A 38 9.95 -0.92 -18.23
C ILE A 38 11.13 0.04 -18.36
N VAL A 39 11.49 0.71 -17.27
CA VAL A 39 12.63 1.63 -17.20
C VAL A 39 13.39 1.37 -15.91
N SER A 40 14.72 1.43 -15.97
CA SER A 40 15.58 1.32 -14.79
C SER A 40 15.45 2.56 -13.92
N LEU A 41 15.59 2.37 -12.60
CA LEU A 41 15.58 3.43 -11.60
C LEU A 41 16.96 3.58 -10.97
N GLU A 42 17.35 4.80 -10.69
CA GLU A 42 18.53 5.11 -9.87
C GLU A 42 18.14 5.97 -8.68
N SER A 43 18.85 5.80 -7.56
CA SER A 43 18.62 6.63 -6.37
C SER A 43 19.37 7.95 -6.51
N LYS A 44 18.64 9.06 -6.48
CA LYS A 44 19.19 10.42 -6.52
C LYS A 44 18.67 11.26 -5.37
N GLN A 45 19.50 12.18 -4.91
CA GLN A 45 19.07 13.20 -3.97
C GLN A 45 18.37 14.33 -4.72
N VAL A 46 17.07 14.49 -4.49
CA VAL A 46 16.23 15.53 -5.09
C VAL A 46 15.62 16.34 -3.94
N GLU A 47 15.89 17.65 -3.92
CA GLU A 47 15.39 18.57 -2.88
C GLU A 47 15.66 18.09 -1.44
N GLY A 48 16.85 17.52 -1.21
CA GLY A 48 17.27 17.01 0.11
C GLY A 48 16.70 15.65 0.51
N ARG A 49 15.91 15.00 -0.35
CA ARG A 49 15.35 13.65 -0.13
C ARG A 49 15.86 12.67 -1.18
N MET A 50 16.12 11.44 -0.75
CA MET A 50 16.45 10.36 -1.68
C MET A 50 15.20 9.94 -2.44
N GLN A 51 15.28 9.98 -3.78
CA GLN A 51 14.19 9.57 -4.67
C GLN A 51 14.72 8.58 -5.71
N MET A 52 13.88 7.62 -6.09
CA MET A 52 14.12 6.74 -7.22
C MET A 52 13.68 7.45 -8.50
N VAL A 53 14.62 7.75 -9.37
CA VAL A 53 14.34 8.47 -10.62
C VAL A 53 14.63 7.57 -11.83
N PRO A 54 13.81 7.67 -12.90
CA PRO A 54 14.04 6.92 -14.13
C PRO A 54 15.36 7.29 -14.81
N VAL A 55 16.10 6.27 -15.22
CA VAL A 55 17.32 6.43 -16.01
C VAL A 55 16.95 6.62 -17.48
N LYS A 56 17.27 7.76 -18.04
CA LYS A 56 16.96 8.09 -19.44
C LYS A 56 17.67 7.12 -20.40
N GLY A 57 16.91 6.56 -21.34
CA GLY A 57 17.43 5.64 -22.37
C GLY A 57 17.62 4.20 -21.88
N SER A 58 17.08 3.85 -20.70
CA SER A 58 17.13 2.49 -20.16
C SER A 58 15.83 1.70 -20.42
N GLU A 59 14.96 2.24 -21.25
CA GLU A 59 13.69 1.60 -21.58
C GLU A 59 13.90 0.25 -22.24
N LYS A 60 13.13 -0.74 -21.81
CA LYS A 60 13.05 -2.07 -22.41
C LYS A 60 11.60 -2.46 -22.59
N THR A 61 11.28 -3.05 -23.72
CA THR A 61 9.95 -3.60 -24.02
C THR A 61 9.97 -5.11 -23.78
N LEU A 62 9.01 -5.58 -22.99
CA LEU A 62 8.80 -7.00 -22.71
C LEU A 62 7.43 -7.40 -23.21
N ASP A 63 7.32 -8.60 -23.80
CA ASP A 63 6.02 -9.18 -24.13
C ASP A 63 5.28 -9.59 -22.86
N ALA A 64 3.98 -9.36 -22.81
CA ALA A 64 3.15 -9.65 -21.65
C ALA A 64 1.71 -9.97 -22.07
N ASP A 65 1.23 -11.13 -21.68
CA ASP A 65 -0.17 -11.54 -21.85
C ASP A 65 -1.05 -11.07 -20.69
N ILE A 66 -0.45 -10.92 -19.50
CA ILE A 66 -1.12 -10.46 -18.29
C ILE A 66 -0.15 -9.67 -17.41
N VAL A 67 -0.66 -8.63 -16.75
CA VAL A 67 0.10 -7.86 -15.75
C VAL A 67 -0.70 -7.79 -14.45
N LEU A 68 -0.10 -8.23 -13.35
CA LEU A 68 -0.67 -8.15 -12.01
C LEU A 68 0.01 -7.02 -11.24
N ILE A 69 -0.78 -6.03 -10.83
CA ILE A 69 -0.29 -4.91 -10.03
C ILE A 69 -0.36 -5.32 -8.56
N ALA A 70 0.80 -5.40 -7.91
CA ALA A 70 0.95 -5.75 -6.50
C ALA A 70 1.66 -4.62 -5.73
N ALA A 71 1.22 -3.38 -5.94
CA ALA A 71 1.89 -2.17 -5.45
C ALA A 71 1.36 -1.68 -4.07
N GLY A 72 0.69 -2.55 -3.32
CA GLY A 72 0.08 -2.20 -2.03
C GLY A 72 -1.31 -1.60 -2.17
N PHE A 73 -1.67 -0.74 -1.23
CA PHE A 73 -3.04 -0.22 -1.08
C PHE A 73 -3.03 1.32 -1.06
N VAL A 74 -4.16 1.91 -1.39
CA VAL A 74 -4.30 3.38 -1.51
C VAL A 74 -5.18 4.00 -0.42
N GLY A 75 -5.37 3.32 0.71
CA GLY A 75 -6.17 3.79 1.83
C GLY A 75 -7.39 2.91 2.09
N CYS A 76 -8.35 3.45 2.84
CA CYS A 76 -9.61 2.75 3.12
C CYS A 76 -10.62 2.94 1.98
N GLU A 77 -11.65 2.09 1.98
CA GLU A 77 -12.74 2.17 1.02
C GLU A 77 -13.57 3.46 1.22
N ASP A 78 -13.68 4.25 0.18
CA ASP A 78 -14.35 5.56 0.19
C ASP A 78 -15.80 5.51 0.67
N TYR A 79 -16.53 4.45 0.31
CA TYR A 79 -17.94 4.32 0.69
C TYR A 79 -18.12 4.17 2.20
N VAL A 80 -17.18 3.53 2.90
CA VAL A 80 -17.21 3.41 4.37
C VAL A 80 -16.95 4.77 5.00
N ALA A 81 -15.93 5.49 4.54
CA ALA A 81 -15.61 6.83 5.05
C ALA A 81 -16.80 7.80 4.86
N LYS A 82 -17.47 7.75 3.71
CA LYS A 82 -18.65 8.57 3.41
C LYS A 82 -19.86 8.17 4.25
N ALA A 83 -20.10 6.86 4.45
CA ALA A 83 -21.24 6.37 5.22
C ALA A 83 -21.20 6.81 6.69
N PHE A 84 -20.01 6.93 7.27
CA PHE A 84 -19.80 7.36 8.65
C PHE A 84 -19.38 8.84 8.77
N ASP A 85 -19.26 9.56 7.66
CA ASP A 85 -18.82 10.96 7.61
C ASP A 85 -17.49 11.20 8.36
N VAL A 86 -16.55 10.27 8.21
CA VAL A 86 -15.22 10.38 8.83
C VAL A 86 -14.24 11.11 7.94
N LYS A 87 -13.36 11.88 8.56
CA LYS A 87 -12.26 12.57 7.86
C LYS A 87 -11.16 11.57 7.51
N LEU A 88 -10.52 11.80 6.36
CA LEU A 88 -9.38 11.03 5.91
C LEU A 88 -8.09 11.85 6.05
N THR A 89 -6.99 11.15 6.30
CA THR A 89 -5.63 11.70 6.20
C THR A 89 -5.25 11.90 4.72
N PRO A 90 -4.18 12.65 4.42
CA PRO A 90 -3.65 12.75 3.05
C PRO A 90 -3.27 11.42 2.40
N ARG A 91 -3.09 10.36 3.19
CA ARG A 91 -2.81 8.98 2.72
C ARG A 91 -4.06 8.15 2.47
N GLY A 92 -5.26 8.72 2.67
CA GLY A 92 -6.52 8.01 2.48
C GLY A 92 -6.93 7.10 3.63
N ASN A 93 -6.29 7.18 4.80
CA ASN A 93 -6.69 6.44 5.99
C ASN A 93 -7.62 7.31 6.86
N VAL A 94 -8.44 6.69 7.70
CA VAL A 94 -9.30 7.43 8.63
C VAL A 94 -8.44 8.23 9.62
N ALA A 95 -8.72 9.52 9.72
CA ALA A 95 -8.06 10.41 10.67
C ALA A 95 -8.62 10.20 12.08
N ASP A 96 -7.74 10.17 13.07
CA ASP A 96 -8.11 9.97 14.46
C ASP A 96 -7.27 10.84 15.41
N GLU A 97 -7.79 11.02 16.61
CA GLU A 97 -7.07 11.47 17.77
C GLU A 97 -7.31 10.46 18.90
N ASN A 98 -6.25 9.80 19.34
CA ASN A 98 -6.33 8.70 20.33
C ASN A 98 -7.41 7.66 19.97
N TYR A 99 -7.40 7.17 18.72
CA TYR A 99 -8.35 6.21 18.15
C TYR A 99 -9.78 6.72 17.91
N GLN A 100 -10.15 7.89 18.43
CA GLN A 100 -11.46 8.50 18.17
C GLN A 100 -11.43 9.30 16.86
N THR A 101 -12.46 9.11 16.04
CA THR A 101 -12.62 9.87 14.79
C THR A 101 -13.18 11.27 15.06
N ASN A 102 -13.42 12.04 14.00
CA ASN A 102 -14.17 13.31 14.09
C ASN A 102 -15.65 13.13 14.48
N GLN A 103 -16.15 11.90 14.50
CA GLN A 103 -17.51 11.58 14.92
C GLN A 103 -17.49 11.08 16.37
N LYS A 104 -18.42 11.62 17.19
CA LYS A 104 -18.53 11.23 18.59
C LYS A 104 -18.86 9.74 18.72
N GLN A 105 -18.19 9.05 19.65
CA GLN A 105 -18.36 7.60 19.92
C GLN A 105 -18.09 6.69 18.71
N LEU A 106 -17.34 7.17 17.75
CA LEU A 106 -16.87 6.38 16.61
C LEU A 106 -15.35 6.30 16.63
N TYR A 107 -14.84 5.09 16.73
CA TYR A 107 -13.42 4.79 16.88
C TYR A 107 -12.91 4.02 15.68
N VAL A 108 -11.61 4.08 15.45
CA VAL A 108 -10.95 3.44 14.32
C VAL A 108 -9.66 2.75 14.76
N ALA A 109 -9.41 1.55 14.23
CA ALA A 109 -8.21 0.76 14.48
C ALA A 109 -7.74 0.00 13.25
N GLY A 110 -6.52 -0.55 13.31
CA GLY A 110 -5.96 -1.42 12.30
C GLY A 110 -5.74 -0.73 10.96
N ASP A 111 -6.03 -1.44 9.89
CA ASP A 111 -5.71 -1.02 8.53
C ASP A 111 -6.41 0.27 8.11
N MET A 112 -7.62 0.52 8.56
CA MET A 112 -8.33 1.77 8.25
C MET A 112 -7.67 3.01 8.86
N ARG A 113 -7.02 2.87 10.02
CA ARG A 113 -6.32 3.93 10.74
C ARG A 113 -4.87 4.06 10.29
N ARG A 114 -4.13 2.97 10.34
CA ARG A 114 -2.68 2.90 10.15
C ARG A 114 -2.27 2.77 8.68
N GLY A 115 -3.14 2.27 7.82
CA GLY A 115 -2.82 1.65 6.55
C GLY A 115 -2.54 0.16 6.72
N GLN A 116 -2.62 -0.58 5.63
CA GLN A 116 -2.46 -2.04 5.63
C GLN A 116 -1.11 -2.44 6.21
N SER A 117 -1.15 -3.33 7.22
CA SER A 117 0.01 -3.72 7.99
C SER A 117 -0.13 -5.16 8.53
N LEU A 118 0.75 -5.54 9.44
CA LEU A 118 0.74 -6.89 10.02
C LEU A 118 -0.42 -7.07 11.00
N VAL A 119 -0.96 -8.28 11.07
CA VAL A 119 -2.05 -8.65 11.99
C VAL A 119 -1.75 -8.36 13.46
N VAL A 120 -0.48 -8.44 13.87
CA VAL A 120 -0.06 -8.10 15.24
C VAL A 120 -0.35 -6.65 15.60
N TRP A 121 -0.29 -5.74 14.63
CA TRP A 121 -0.65 -4.34 14.84
C TRP A 121 -2.15 -4.16 14.92
N ALA A 122 -2.94 -4.88 14.12
CA ALA A 122 -4.39 -4.85 14.20
C ALA A 122 -4.88 -5.33 15.59
N ILE A 123 -4.30 -6.42 16.11
CA ILE A 123 -4.59 -6.92 17.45
C ILE A 123 -4.23 -5.90 18.53
N ARG A 124 -3.03 -5.31 18.43
CA ARG A 124 -2.59 -4.29 19.40
C ARG A 124 -3.54 -3.09 19.38
N GLU A 125 -3.80 -2.52 18.21
CA GLU A 125 -4.67 -1.36 18.09
C GLU A 125 -6.11 -1.65 18.53
N GLY A 126 -6.61 -2.87 18.30
CA GLY A 126 -7.91 -3.29 18.84
C GLY A 126 -7.99 -3.22 20.36
N ARG A 127 -6.91 -3.61 21.06
CA ARG A 127 -6.81 -3.47 22.53
C ARG A 127 -6.73 -2.01 22.98
N GLU A 128 -5.93 -1.22 22.28
CA GLU A 128 -5.80 0.22 22.59
C GLU A 128 -7.13 0.97 22.36
N VAL A 129 -7.90 0.59 21.31
CA VAL A 129 -9.25 1.14 21.10
C VAL A 129 -10.18 0.72 22.22
N ALA A 130 -10.16 -0.53 22.65
CA ALA A 130 -11.00 -0.97 23.78
C ALA A 130 -10.73 -0.15 25.03
N ARG A 131 -9.45 0.12 25.31
CA ARG A 131 -9.05 1.00 26.40
C ARG A 131 -9.56 2.45 26.22
N ALA A 132 -9.40 3.01 25.01
CA ALA A 132 -9.87 4.36 24.71
C ALA A 132 -11.39 4.51 24.85
N VAL A 133 -12.15 3.50 24.46
CA VAL A 133 -13.62 3.42 24.64
C VAL A 133 -13.96 3.34 26.12
N ASP A 134 -13.26 2.51 26.89
CA ASP A 134 -13.48 2.37 28.33
C ASP A 134 -13.19 3.69 29.07
N GLU A 135 -12.09 4.36 28.73
CA GLU A 135 -11.74 5.69 29.27
C GLU A 135 -12.80 6.75 28.93
N ASP A 136 -13.34 6.76 27.71
CA ASP A 136 -14.38 7.71 27.28
C ASP A 136 -15.72 7.48 27.98
N LEU A 137 -16.07 6.23 28.24
CA LEU A 137 -17.34 5.88 28.87
C LEU A 137 -17.28 5.94 30.42
N MET A 138 -16.18 5.53 31.02
CA MET A 138 -16.06 5.35 32.46
C MET A 138 -15.22 6.45 33.13
N GLY A 139 -14.47 7.24 32.34
CA GLY A 139 -13.52 8.23 32.86
C GLY A 139 -12.19 7.65 33.31
N TYR A 140 -12.00 6.35 33.25
CA TYR A 140 -10.76 5.62 33.51
C TYR A 140 -10.79 4.25 32.83
N SER A 141 -9.65 3.58 32.71
CA SER A 141 -9.60 2.20 32.24
C SER A 141 -8.67 1.36 33.11
N ASN A 142 -9.05 0.09 33.28
CA ASN A 142 -8.23 -0.95 33.90
C ASN A 142 -7.70 -1.97 32.85
N LEU A 143 -7.88 -1.69 31.54
CA LEU A 143 -7.43 -2.53 30.43
C LEU A 143 -5.97 -2.27 30.03
#